data_efbc585756c7d6e85f569e94d01bb9fb
#
_entry.id   efbc585756c7d6e85f569e94d01bb9fb
#
_cell.length_a   1.000
_cell.length_b   1.000
_cell.length_c   1.000
_cell.angle_alpha   90.00
_cell.angle_beta   90.00
_cell.angle_gamma   90.00
#
_symmetry.space_group_name_H-M   'P 1'
#
loop_
_entity.id
_entity.type
_entity.pdbx_description
1 polymer ?
#
loop_
_entity_poly.entity_id
_entity_poly.type
_entity_poly.pdbx_seq_one_letter_code
_entity_poly.pdbx_strand_id
1 'polypeptide(L)'
;MCSSDLPEYPDYLYDMFAGVDYEIDLSQPKGQRIQNVMFHGAPLQDDQELTLAVNNYRYSSALKAQSIISGTKEWESSNSIRDMIVAYFAEHSPVAPEVDHNWKIVGVDLSEDDPRRAELVGYINAGLLDTPYAESYNLSDYDSLVAQAKAKAETLTVTVNGAAKDVATAFDAQGNTYYRLRDLAFALKGTGAQFNVTWDGSVAVATGSAYEGEALAMPGSAPTGEAVSLTLTVDGTAVSQPAVLVNGNYYLAEGFLAQLGAEAALVEGVLAITAA
;
A
#
# COMPACT_ATOMS: atom_id res chain seq x y z
N MET A 1 13.05 -3.00 0.00
CA MET A 1 12.30 -2.86 -1.27
C MET A 1 12.14 -4.21 -1.90
N CYS A 2 10.91 -4.70 -2.05
CA CYS A 2 10.66 -5.94 -2.79
C CYS A 2 10.90 -5.72 -4.29
N SER A 3 11.48 -6.69 -4.95
CA SER A 3 11.85 -6.68 -6.36
C SER A 3 10.70 -6.56 -7.34
N SER A 4 9.52 -6.93 -6.90
CA SER A 4 8.29 -6.80 -7.69
C SER A 4 7.95 -5.36 -8.06
N ASP A 5 8.53 -4.37 -7.36
CA ASP A 5 8.30 -2.94 -7.61
C ASP A 5 9.13 -2.36 -8.75
N LEU A 6 10.06 -3.14 -9.29
CA LEU A 6 10.94 -2.71 -10.37
C LEU A 6 10.87 -3.71 -11.52
N PRO A 7 9.89 -3.57 -12.42
CA PRO A 7 9.67 -4.52 -13.51
C PRO A 7 10.88 -4.65 -14.46
N GLU A 8 11.81 -3.72 -14.44
CA GLU A 8 12.98 -3.72 -15.33
C GLU A 8 14.21 -4.45 -14.77
N TYR A 9 14.29 -4.64 -13.43
CA TYR A 9 15.50 -5.19 -12.78
C TYR A 9 15.14 -6.18 -11.68
N PRO A 10 15.59 -7.44 -11.74
CA PRO A 10 15.46 -8.38 -10.63
C PRO A 10 16.19 -7.89 -9.37
N ASP A 11 15.68 -8.22 -8.18
CA ASP A 11 16.23 -7.83 -6.87
C ASP A 11 17.68 -8.23 -6.68
N TYR A 12 18.09 -9.39 -7.20
CA TYR A 12 19.47 -9.86 -7.11
C TYR A 12 20.47 -9.01 -7.92
N LEU A 13 20.00 -7.99 -8.64
CA LEU A 13 20.85 -7.02 -9.34
C LEU A 13 21.13 -5.76 -8.52
N TYR A 14 20.62 -5.63 -7.30
CA TYR A 14 21.01 -4.55 -6.40
C TYR A 14 22.38 -4.84 -5.80
N ASP A 15 23.38 -4.13 -6.28
CA ASP A 15 24.71 -4.21 -5.73
C ASP A 15 24.86 -3.23 -4.56
N MET A 16 25.25 -3.74 -3.41
CA MET A 16 25.67 -2.97 -2.26
C MET A 16 27.19 -3.05 -2.13
N PHE A 17 27.84 -1.92 -1.82
CA PHE A 17 29.29 -1.83 -1.77
C PHE A 17 29.75 -1.75 -0.31
N ALA A 18 30.72 -2.57 0.06
CA ALA A 18 31.49 -2.44 1.29
C ALA A 18 32.81 -1.69 0.99
N GLY A 19 33.37 -1.02 2.00
CA GLY A 19 34.64 -0.28 1.89
C GLY A 19 34.50 1.16 1.37
N VAL A 20 33.28 1.59 1.05
CA VAL A 20 32.94 2.98 0.76
C VAL A 20 31.68 3.34 1.57
N ASP A 21 31.59 4.61 2.00
CA ASP A 21 30.35 5.14 2.59
C ASP A 21 29.61 5.94 1.53
N TYR A 22 28.26 5.84 1.50
CA TYR A 22 27.48 6.58 0.51
C TYR A 22 26.00 6.73 0.92
N GLU A 23 25.33 7.63 0.25
CA GLU A 23 23.89 7.84 0.39
C GLU A 23 23.16 7.46 -0.91
N ILE A 24 21.97 6.88 -0.76
CA ILE A 24 21.04 6.63 -1.87
C ILE A 24 19.91 7.65 -1.73
N ASP A 25 20.00 8.76 -2.45
CA ASP A 25 19.01 9.84 -2.42
C ASP A 25 17.89 9.55 -3.42
N LEU A 26 16.76 9.07 -2.91
CA LEU A 26 15.59 8.75 -3.74
C LEU A 26 14.84 9.99 -4.24
N SER A 27 15.14 11.19 -3.75
CA SER A 27 14.59 12.43 -4.31
C SER A 27 15.23 12.79 -5.66
N GLN A 28 16.40 12.19 -5.96
CA GLN A 28 17.12 12.43 -7.20
C GLN A 28 16.63 11.54 -8.34
N PRO A 29 16.75 11.99 -9.60
CA PRO A 29 16.39 11.17 -10.74
C PRO A 29 17.31 9.95 -10.88
N LYS A 30 16.82 8.90 -11.57
CA LYS A 30 17.60 7.69 -11.87
C LYS A 30 18.95 8.06 -12.50
N GLY A 31 20.04 7.47 -12.00
CA GLY A 31 21.42 7.73 -12.42
C GLY A 31 22.13 8.84 -11.63
N GLN A 32 21.41 9.54 -10.75
CA GLN A 32 21.98 10.59 -9.88
C GLN A 32 21.70 10.32 -8.39
N ARG A 33 21.26 9.12 -8.02
CA ARG A 33 20.84 8.79 -6.66
C ARG A 33 21.96 8.48 -5.70
N ILE A 34 23.14 8.06 -6.20
CA ILE A 34 24.29 7.80 -5.36
C ILE A 34 24.99 9.14 -5.07
N GLN A 35 25.00 9.49 -3.78
CA GLN A 35 25.50 10.79 -3.30
C GLN A 35 26.52 10.58 -2.18
N ASN A 36 27.33 11.58 -1.93
CA ASN A 36 28.25 11.66 -0.80
C ASN A 36 29.17 10.44 -0.65
N VAL A 37 29.71 9.96 -1.77
CA VAL A 37 30.59 8.78 -1.77
C VAL A 37 31.92 9.13 -1.12
N MET A 38 32.24 8.39 -0.04
CA MET A 38 33.45 8.58 0.75
C MET A 38 34.31 7.30 0.70
N PHE A 39 35.62 7.45 0.60
CA PHE A 39 36.58 6.38 0.73
C PHE A 39 37.63 6.73 1.78
N HIS A 40 37.77 5.88 2.80
CA HIS A 40 38.65 6.16 3.95
C HIS A 40 38.40 7.54 4.61
N GLY A 41 37.14 7.97 4.70
CA GLY A 41 36.74 9.23 5.32
C GLY A 41 36.99 10.48 4.49
N ALA A 42 37.38 10.35 3.21
CA ALA A 42 37.56 11.47 2.27
C ALA A 42 36.60 11.29 1.06
N PRO A 43 36.12 12.40 0.44
CA PRO A 43 35.30 12.31 -0.76
C PRO A 43 36.06 11.58 -1.88
N LEU A 44 35.37 10.56 -2.46
CA LEU A 44 35.94 9.84 -3.61
C LEU A 44 36.00 10.76 -4.82
N GLN A 45 37.15 10.77 -5.49
CA GLN A 45 37.34 11.57 -6.70
C GLN A 45 37.07 10.72 -7.94
N ASP A 46 36.57 11.34 -9.01
CA ASP A 46 36.18 10.64 -10.24
C ASP A 46 37.38 9.94 -10.94
N ASP A 47 38.59 10.42 -10.72
CA ASP A 47 39.82 9.86 -11.28
C ASP A 47 40.58 8.94 -10.32
N GLN A 48 40.03 8.66 -9.17
CA GLN A 48 40.63 7.79 -8.15
C GLN A 48 40.54 6.33 -8.55
N GLU A 49 41.68 5.66 -8.69
CA GLU A 49 41.71 4.22 -8.93
C GLU A 49 41.40 3.42 -7.66
N LEU A 50 40.52 2.46 -7.77
CA LEU A 50 40.14 1.54 -6.71
C LEU A 50 40.22 0.09 -7.18
N THR A 51 40.51 -0.81 -6.26
CA THR A 51 40.39 -2.25 -6.52
C THR A 51 39.01 -2.76 -6.09
N LEU A 52 38.26 -3.28 -7.04
CA LEU A 52 36.93 -3.84 -6.81
C LEU A 52 37.03 -5.39 -6.66
N ALA A 53 36.62 -5.92 -5.52
CA ALA A 53 36.39 -7.34 -5.36
C ALA A 53 34.95 -7.70 -5.74
N VAL A 54 34.78 -8.66 -6.63
CA VAL A 54 33.48 -9.03 -7.17
C VAL A 54 33.44 -10.52 -7.51
N ASN A 55 32.28 -11.17 -7.42
CA ASN A 55 32.13 -12.55 -7.85
C ASN A 55 32.15 -12.68 -9.40
N ASN A 56 32.54 -13.85 -9.89
CA ASN A 56 32.70 -14.12 -11.32
C ASN A 56 31.40 -13.95 -12.11
N TYR A 57 30.23 -14.30 -11.52
CA TYR A 57 28.93 -14.12 -12.16
C TYR A 57 28.66 -12.65 -12.42
N ARG A 58 28.78 -11.82 -11.39
CA ARG A 58 28.51 -10.37 -11.50
C ARG A 58 29.50 -9.69 -12.42
N TYR A 59 30.77 -10.09 -12.34
CA TYR A 59 31.82 -9.57 -13.24
C TYR A 59 31.48 -9.84 -14.71
N SER A 60 31.17 -11.08 -15.08
CA SER A 60 30.97 -11.47 -16.48
C SER A 60 29.61 -11.10 -17.03
N SER A 61 28.55 -11.26 -16.25
CA SER A 61 27.16 -11.09 -16.72
C SER A 61 26.69 -9.62 -16.75
N ALA A 62 27.25 -8.77 -15.89
CA ALA A 62 26.83 -7.38 -15.81
C ALA A 62 27.98 -6.41 -16.04
N LEU A 63 28.98 -6.39 -15.17
CA LEU A 63 30.00 -5.34 -15.21
C LEU A 63 30.77 -5.32 -16.52
N LYS A 64 31.22 -6.48 -16.98
CA LYS A 64 31.96 -6.61 -18.25
C LYS A 64 31.01 -6.59 -19.46
N ALA A 65 29.92 -7.33 -19.42
CA ALA A 65 29.00 -7.45 -20.55
C ALA A 65 28.34 -6.12 -20.91
N GLN A 66 28.07 -5.27 -19.91
CA GLN A 66 27.47 -3.95 -20.10
C GLN A 66 28.50 -2.81 -20.18
N SER A 67 29.79 -3.14 -20.19
CA SER A 67 30.88 -2.16 -20.24
C SER A 67 30.84 -1.13 -19.10
N ILE A 68 30.34 -1.53 -17.92
CA ILE A 68 30.26 -0.65 -16.74
C ILE A 68 31.64 -0.38 -16.17
N ILE A 69 32.57 -1.37 -16.25
CA ILE A 69 33.95 -1.23 -15.80
C ILE A 69 34.90 -1.34 -16.96
N SER A 70 35.95 -0.53 -16.93
CA SER A 70 37.07 -0.52 -17.91
C SER A 70 38.39 -0.96 -17.30
N GLY A 71 38.43 -1.34 -16.03
CA GLY A 71 39.64 -1.72 -15.31
C GLY A 71 40.27 -3.03 -15.79
N THR A 72 41.51 -3.24 -15.44
CA THR A 72 42.27 -4.46 -15.70
C THR A 72 41.93 -5.49 -14.62
N LYS A 73 41.88 -6.77 -15.02
CA LYS A 73 41.72 -7.87 -14.08
C LYS A 73 43.08 -8.17 -13.45
N GLU A 74 43.21 -7.83 -12.18
CA GLU A 74 44.48 -8.01 -11.46
C GLU A 74 44.66 -9.40 -10.88
N TRP A 75 43.57 -10.02 -10.43
CA TRP A 75 43.58 -11.29 -9.73
C TRP A 75 42.30 -12.09 -9.92
N GLU A 76 42.39 -13.41 -9.88
CA GLU A 76 41.25 -14.33 -9.89
C GLU A 76 41.50 -15.52 -8.97
N SER A 77 40.48 -15.89 -8.21
CA SER A 77 40.49 -17.11 -7.41
C SER A 77 39.49 -18.13 -7.96
N SER A 78 39.88 -19.39 -7.93
CA SER A 78 38.98 -20.53 -8.20
C SER A 78 38.21 -21.01 -6.97
N ASN A 79 38.51 -20.46 -5.78
CA ASN A 79 37.79 -20.80 -4.56
C ASN A 79 36.35 -20.31 -4.64
N SER A 80 35.39 -21.18 -4.24
CA SER A 80 34.00 -20.74 -4.13
C SER A 80 33.83 -19.79 -2.95
N ILE A 81 32.94 -18.80 -3.08
CA ILE A 81 32.60 -17.90 -1.97
C ILE A 81 32.10 -18.69 -0.77
N ARG A 82 31.34 -19.77 -0.99
CA ARG A 82 30.87 -20.64 0.08
C ARG A 82 32.04 -21.23 0.86
N ASP A 83 33.06 -21.73 0.19
CA ASP A 83 34.22 -22.33 0.86
C ASP A 83 35.02 -21.29 1.63
N MET A 84 35.12 -20.07 1.09
CA MET A 84 35.74 -18.94 1.81
C MET A 84 34.95 -18.57 3.07
N ILE A 85 33.60 -18.56 3.03
CA ILE A 85 32.76 -18.32 4.19
C ILE A 85 32.97 -19.44 5.25
N VAL A 86 32.97 -20.70 4.83
CA VAL A 86 33.21 -21.84 5.75
C VAL A 86 34.58 -21.72 6.41
N ALA A 87 35.62 -21.40 5.65
CA ALA A 87 36.96 -21.19 6.19
C ALA A 87 37.01 -20.04 7.20
N TYR A 88 36.36 -18.91 6.87
CA TYR A 88 36.29 -17.74 7.75
C TYR A 88 35.62 -18.10 9.08
N PHE A 89 34.47 -18.78 9.04
CA PHE A 89 33.78 -19.22 10.27
C PHE A 89 34.60 -20.21 11.09
N ALA A 90 35.36 -21.12 10.45
CA ALA A 90 36.23 -22.04 11.13
C ALA A 90 37.37 -21.35 11.91
N GLU A 91 37.85 -20.24 11.38
CA GLU A 91 38.96 -19.46 11.96
C GLU A 91 38.46 -18.40 12.98
N HIS A 92 37.29 -17.80 12.78
CA HIS A 92 36.82 -16.64 13.53
C HIS A 92 35.56 -16.88 14.37
N SER A 93 35.18 -18.15 14.58
CA SER A 93 33.98 -18.48 15.38
C SER A 93 34.19 -18.22 16.89
N PRO A 94 33.19 -17.67 17.62
CA PRO A 94 31.88 -17.31 17.14
C PRO A 94 31.87 -15.98 16.33
N VAL A 95 31.18 -15.97 15.19
CA VAL A 95 31.01 -14.76 14.39
C VAL A 95 29.73 -14.07 14.82
N ALA A 96 29.83 -12.82 15.27
CA ALA A 96 28.69 -11.95 15.50
C ALA A 96 28.49 -11.06 14.27
N PRO A 97 27.37 -11.18 13.53
CA PRO A 97 27.12 -10.30 12.40
C PRO A 97 26.86 -8.87 12.92
N GLU A 98 27.57 -7.93 12.35
CA GLU A 98 27.39 -6.50 12.61
C GLU A 98 27.05 -5.78 11.33
N VAL A 99 26.22 -4.73 11.43
CA VAL A 99 25.91 -3.84 10.31
C VAL A 99 26.93 -2.70 10.33
N ASP A 100 27.62 -2.49 9.24
CA ASP A 100 28.67 -1.46 9.12
C ASP A 100 28.11 -0.04 8.90
N HIS A 101 26.78 0.09 8.61
CA HIS A 101 26.09 1.35 8.38
C HIS A 101 26.76 2.26 7.33
N ASN A 102 27.46 1.67 6.39
CA ASN A 102 28.22 2.39 5.38
C ASN A 102 27.34 2.99 4.25
N TRP A 103 26.06 2.70 4.25
CA TRP A 103 25.11 3.33 3.35
C TRP A 103 23.75 3.56 4.03
N LYS A 104 23.00 4.53 3.52
CA LYS A 104 21.64 4.83 3.96
C LYS A 104 20.81 5.40 2.82
N ILE A 105 19.49 5.23 2.92
CA ILE A 105 18.51 5.87 2.04
C ILE A 105 18.19 7.25 2.61
N VAL A 106 18.15 8.26 1.76
CA VAL A 106 17.80 9.66 2.10
C VAL A 106 16.85 10.23 1.04
N GLY A 107 16.33 11.43 1.30
CA GLY A 107 15.45 12.14 0.36
C GLY A 107 14.01 11.63 0.34
N VAL A 108 13.65 10.68 1.21
CA VAL A 108 12.31 10.11 1.37
C VAL A 108 12.05 9.82 2.84
N ASP A 109 10.79 9.83 3.23
CA ASP A 109 10.32 9.38 4.53
C ASP A 109 9.70 7.98 4.38
N LEU A 110 10.45 6.95 4.78
CA LEU A 110 10.06 5.53 4.70
C LEU A 110 9.81 4.92 6.08
N SER A 111 9.42 5.72 7.07
CA SER A 111 9.11 5.25 8.44
C SER A 111 8.05 4.16 8.41
N GLU A 112 8.41 2.91 8.75
CA GLU A 112 7.53 1.75 8.66
C GLU A 112 6.39 1.78 9.69
N ASP A 113 6.68 2.25 10.89
CA ASP A 113 5.72 2.32 12.01
C ASP A 113 4.86 3.59 12.01
N ASP A 114 4.93 4.42 10.97
CA ASP A 114 4.15 5.66 10.92
C ASP A 114 2.67 5.36 10.68
N PRO A 115 1.75 5.88 11.54
CA PRO A 115 0.31 5.62 11.42
C PRO A 115 -0.29 6.08 10.09
N ARG A 116 0.33 7.04 9.38
CA ARG A 116 -0.09 7.48 8.04
C ARG A 116 -0.05 6.35 7.01
N ARG A 117 0.81 5.32 7.21
CA ARG A 117 0.85 4.16 6.33
C ARG A 117 -0.40 3.32 6.40
N ALA A 118 -0.99 3.16 7.58
CA ALA A 118 -2.25 2.43 7.73
C ALA A 118 -3.38 3.08 6.92
N GLU A 119 -3.44 4.42 6.89
CA GLU A 119 -4.40 5.16 6.06
C GLU A 119 -4.15 4.93 4.55
N LEU A 120 -2.88 5.00 4.10
CA LEU A 120 -2.54 4.72 2.70
C LEU A 120 -2.88 3.28 2.30
N VAL A 121 -2.66 2.29 3.19
CA VAL A 121 -3.08 0.89 2.98
C VAL A 121 -4.60 0.81 2.81
N GLY A 122 -5.37 1.54 3.62
CA GLY A 122 -6.82 1.61 3.48
C GLY A 122 -7.25 2.11 2.10
N TYR A 123 -6.63 3.18 1.60
CA TYR A 123 -6.90 3.70 0.25
C TYR A 123 -6.48 2.75 -0.87
N ILE A 124 -5.38 2.02 -0.71
CA ILE A 124 -4.96 0.98 -1.67
C ILE A 124 -5.98 -0.15 -1.71
N ASN A 125 -6.38 -0.66 -0.56
CA ASN A 125 -7.36 -1.74 -0.45
C ASN A 125 -8.72 -1.34 -1.04
N ALA A 126 -9.07 -0.06 -0.94
CA ALA A 126 -10.25 0.51 -1.57
C ALA A 126 -10.08 0.79 -3.09
N GLY A 127 -8.93 0.49 -3.67
CA GLY A 127 -8.64 0.77 -5.09
C GLY A 127 -8.53 2.26 -5.43
N LEU A 128 -8.30 3.11 -4.42
CA LEU A 128 -8.21 4.56 -4.57
C LEU A 128 -6.78 5.04 -4.84
N LEU A 129 -5.80 4.21 -4.55
CA LEU A 129 -4.39 4.41 -4.92
C LEU A 129 -3.89 3.21 -5.72
N ASP A 130 -3.03 3.46 -6.70
CA ASP A 130 -2.64 2.49 -7.73
C ASP A 130 -1.36 1.70 -7.40
N THR A 131 -1.00 1.54 -6.14
CA THR A 131 0.14 0.70 -5.77
C THR A 131 -0.25 -0.41 -4.80
N PRO A 132 0.25 -1.63 -5.01
CA PRO A 132 0.09 -2.73 -4.06
C PRO A 132 0.97 -2.56 -2.81
N TYR A 133 1.85 -1.55 -2.74
CA TYR A 133 2.90 -1.43 -1.71
C TYR A 133 2.84 -0.07 -1.01
N ALA A 134 2.03 0.03 0.02
CA ALA A 134 1.94 1.24 0.85
C ALA A 134 3.28 1.59 1.51
N GLU A 135 4.11 0.59 1.77
CA GLU A 135 5.45 0.73 2.35
C GLU A 135 6.41 1.49 1.44
N SER A 136 6.16 1.48 0.12
CA SER A 136 7.00 2.18 -0.85
C SER A 136 6.66 3.66 -0.99
N TYR A 137 5.53 4.11 -0.46
CA TYR A 137 5.19 5.52 -0.55
C TYR A 137 6.11 6.38 0.31
N ASN A 138 6.60 7.45 -0.30
CA ASN A 138 7.26 8.52 0.44
C ASN A 138 6.22 9.29 1.27
N LEU A 139 6.34 9.27 2.59
CA LEU A 139 5.42 9.97 3.48
C LEU A 139 5.52 11.50 3.36
N SER A 140 6.56 12.03 2.72
CA SER A 140 6.60 13.46 2.34
C SER A 140 5.51 13.82 1.33
N ASP A 141 5.00 12.84 0.57
CA ASP A 141 3.92 13.03 -0.41
C ASP A 141 2.53 12.71 0.18
N TYR A 142 2.44 12.40 1.47
CA TYR A 142 1.22 11.93 2.13
C TYR A 142 0.00 12.80 1.85
N ASP A 143 0.10 14.11 2.04
CA ASP A 143 -1.04 15.02 1.81
C ASP A 143 -1.53 14.98 0.36
N SER A 144 -0.61 14.87 -0.60
CA SER A 144 -0.93 14.74 -2.02
C SER A 144 -1.59 13.40 -2.34
N LEU A 145 -1.10 12.31 -1.75
CA LEU A 145 -1.67 10.96 -1.92
C LEU A 145 -3.09 10.87 -1.34
N VAL A 146 -3.28 11.43 -0.15
CA VAL A 146 -4.62 11.52 0.48
C VAL A 146 -5.58 12.34 -0.37
N ALA A 147 -5.12 13.48 -0.92
CA ALA A 147 -5.94 14.29 -1.81
C ALA A 147 -6.32 13.54 -3.10
N GLN A 148 -5.39 12.79 -3.69
CA GLN A 148 -5.66 11.93 -4.86
C GLN A 148 -6.68 10.84 -4.54
N ALA A 149 -6.51 10.12 -3.42
CA ALA A 149 -7.44 9.08 -2.99
C ALA A 149 -8.85 9.63 -2.80
N LYS A 150 -8.97 10.77 -2.11
CA LYS A 150 -10.26 11.44 -1.87
C LYS A 150 -10.92 11.91 -3.17
N ALA A 151 -10.17 12.50 -4.09
CA ALA A 151 -10.70 12.90 -5.41
C ALA A 151 -11.19 11.68 -6.21
N LYS A 152 -10.45 10.55 -6.18
CA LYS A 152 -10.88 9.31 -6.84
C LYS A 152 -12.14 8.73 -6.17
N ALA A 153 -12.26 8.84 -4.85
CA ALA A 153 -13.44 8.39 -4.11
C ALA A 153 -14.72 9.17 -4.46
N GLU A 154 -14.61 10.44 -4.81
CA GLU A 154 -15.77 11.23 -5.29
C GLU A 154 -16.32 10.67 -6.61
N THR A 155 -15.52 9.96 -7.37
CA THR A 155 -15.89 9.28 -8.62
C THR A 155 -16.15 7.78 -8.43
N LEU A 156 -16.12 7.26 -7.19
CA LEU A 156 -16.34 5.85 -6.91
C LEU A 156 -17.77 5.47 -7.33
N THR A 157 -17.86 4.52 -8.24
CA THR A 157 -19.14 4.08 -8.77
C THR A 157 -19.63 2.87 -8.00
N VAL A 158 -20.88 2.91 -7.55
CA VAL A 158 -21.58 1.72 -7.02
C VAL A 158 -22.51 1.22 -8.11
N THR A 159 -22.45 -0.07 -8.39
CA THR A 159 -23.40 -0.72 -9.32
C THR A 159 -24.20 -1.79 -8.59
N VAL A 160 -25.48 -1.90 -8.93
CA VAL A 160 -26.35 -3.00 -8.49
C VAL A 160 -26.84 -3.72 -9.73
N ASN A 161 -26.49 -5.00 -9.83
CA ASN A 161 -26.79 -5.83 -11.00
C ASN A 161 -26.37 -5.15 -12.34
N GLY A 162 -25.21 -4.48 -12.31
CA GLY A 162 -24.66 -3.76 -13.45
C GLY A 162 -25.21 -2.35 -13.68
N ALA A 163 -26.23 -1.91 -12.94
CA ALA A 163 -26.79 -0.56 -13.05
C ALA A 163 -26.15 0.39 -12.04
N ALA A 164 -25.62 1.54 -12.48
CA ALA A 164 -25.05 2.56 -11.61
C ALA A 164 -26.09 3.09 -10.60
N LYS A 165 -25.63 3.31 -9.36
CA LYS A 165 -26.43 3.82 -8.26
C LYS A 165 -25.67 4.90 -7.48
N ASP A 166 -26.39 5.90 -7.02
CA ASP A 166 -25.87 6.96 -6.15
C ASP A 166 -25.81 6.43 -4.71
N VAL A 167 -24.59 6.16 -4.21
CA VAL A 167 -24.33 5.71 -2.84
C VAL A 167 -23.17 6.53 -2.30
N ALA A 168 -23.40 7.31 -1.26
CA ALA A 168 -22.37 8.10 -0.63
C ALA A 168 -21.36 7.23 0.12
N THR A 169 -20.10 7.56 0.00
CA THR A 169 -18.98 6.93 0.68
C THR A 169 -18.46 7.80 1.81
N ALA A 170 -17.81 7.19 2.79
CA ALA A 170 -17.04 7.85 3.85
C ALA A 170 -15.79 7.02 4.15
N PHE A 171 -14.82 7.64 4.83
CA PHE A 171 -13.59 6.97 5.28
C PHE A 171 -13.48 7.00 6.80
N ASP A 172 -12.80 6.02 7.37
CA ASP A 172 -12.24 6.15 8.70
C ASP A 172 -10.85 6.81 8.65
N ALA A 173 -10.22 6.96 9.82
CA ALA A 173 -8.88 7.52 9.94
C ALA A 173 -7.76 6.64 9.33
N GLN A 174 -8.06 5.38 9.01
CA GLN A 174 -7.17 4.43 8.35
C GLN A 174 -7.45 4.31 6.84
N GLY A 175 -8.33 5.17 6.27
CA GLY A 175 -8.68 5.15 4.86
C GLY A 175 -9.60 4.00 4.41
N ASN A 176 -10.12 3.20 5.35
CA ASN A 176 -11.11 2.19 4.99
C ASN A 176 -12.40 2.84 4.51
N THR A 177 -12.99 2.25 3.45
CA THR A 177 -14.17 2.79 2.80
C THR A 177 -15.45 2.21 3.40
N TYR A 178 -16.43 3.09 3.62
CA TYR A 178 -17.73 2.75 4.14
C TYR A 178 -18.83 3.38 3.27
N TYR A 179 -20.00 2.77 3.21
CA TYR A 179 -21.11 3.14 2.35
C TYR A 179 -22.31 3.56 3.16
N ARG A 180 -22.97 4.69 2.81
CA ARG A 180 -24.11 5.20 3.58
C ARG A 180 -25.26 4.19 3.59
N LEU A 181 -25.66 3.75 4.79
CA LEU A 181 -26.63 2.67 4.99
C LEU A 181 -27.96 2.93 4.28
N ARG A 182 -28.46 4.17 4.34
CA ARG A 182 -29.74 4.54 3.70
C ARG A 182 -29.67 4.55 2.19
N ASP A 183 -28.52 4.91 1.61
CA ASP A 183 -28.34 4.87 0.17
C ASP A 183 -28.23 3.43 -0.34
N LEU A 184 -27.58 2.54 0.41
CA LEU A 184 -27.58 1.10 0.12
C LEU A 184 -29.00 0.54 0.14
N ALA A 185 -29.83 0.92 1.14
CA ALA A 185 -31.22 0.51 1.22
C ALA A 185 -32.03 1.01 0.01
N PHE A 186 -31.82 2.25 -0.42
CA PHE A 186 -32.43 2.82 -1.61
C PHE A 186 -31.95 2.15 -2.90
N ALA A 187 -30.65 1.91 -3.02
CA ALA A 187 -30.04 1.32 -4.22
C ALA A 187 -30.47 -0.13 -4.45
N LEU A 188 -30.67 -0.90 -3.37
CA LEU A 188 -31.09 -2.30 -3.41
C LEU A 188 -32.61 -2.51 -3.48
N LYS A 189 -33.41 -1.45 -3.46
CA LYS A 189 -34.86 -1.52 -3.57
C LYS A 189 -35.30 -2.24 -4.86
N GLY A 190 -36.14 -3.24 -4.71
CA GLY A 190 -36.64 -4.05 -5.82
C GLY A 190 -35.75 -5.22 -6.21
N THR A 191 -34.68 -5.51 -5.44
CA THR A 191 -33.85 -6.71 -5.60
C THR A 191 -34.16 -7.74 -4.50
N GLY A 192 -33.60 -8.95 -4.62
CA GLY A 192 -33.72 -9.97 -3.56
C GLY A 192 -33.00 -9.61 -2.26
N ALA A 193 -32.04 -8.68 -2.32
CA ALA A 193 -31.32 -8.17 -1.16
C ALA A 193 -31.88 -6.83 -0.64
N GLN A 194 -33.10 -6.45 -1.04
CA GLN A 194 -33.74 -5.23 -0.52
C GLN A 194 -33.92 -5.30 1.00
N PHE A 195 -33.84 -4.15 1.66
CA PHE A 195 -34.07 -4.02 3.09
C PHE A 195 -34.60 -2.63 3.44
N ASN A 196 -35.35 -2.56 4.55
CA ASN A 196 -35.75 -1.29 5.14
C ASN A 196 -34.90 -0.96 6.36
N VAL A 197 -34.70 0.33 6.62
CA VAL A 197 -33.94 0.85 7.76
C VAL A 197 -34.82 1.78 8.56
N THR A 198 -34.94 1.52 9.84
CA THR A 198 -35.66 2.36 10.78
C THR A 198 -34.76 2.78 11.95
N TRP A 199 -35.16 3.85 12.64
CA TRP A 199 -34.49 4.37 13.82
C TRP A 199 -35.51 4.68 14.91
N ASP A 200 -35.37 4.01 16.07
CA ASP A 200 -36.15 4.27 17.27
C ASP A 200 -35.28 4.35 18.53
N GLY A 201 -34.11 4.99 18.40
CA GLY A 201 -33.02 4.98 19.40
C GLY A 201 -31.93 3.99 19.06
N SER A 202 -32.18 3.06 18.15
CA SER A 202 -31.20 2.14 17.55
C SER A 202 -31.52 1.92 16.07
N VAL A 203 -30.51 1.46 15.31
CA VAL A 203 -30.71 1.10 13.90
C VAL A 203 -31.34 -0.28 13.83
N ALA A 204 -32.47 -0.40 13.13
CA ALA A 204 -33.09 -1.67 12.81
C ALA A 204 -33.19 -1.86 11.28
N VAL A 205 -32.81 -3.04 10.82
CA VAL A 205 -32.81 -3.49 9.43
C VAL A 205 -33.81 -4.63 9.30
N ALA A 206 -34.77 -4.48 8.36
CA ALA A 206 -35.73 -5.51 8.00
C ALA A 206 -35.41 -6.01 6.59
N THR A 207 -34.92 -7.24 6.47
CA THR A 207 -34.58 -7.84 5.17
C THR A 207 -35.85 -8.20 4.39
N GLY A 208 -35.75 -8.23 3.05
CA GLY A 208 -36.90 -8.50 2.19
C GLY A 208 -37.93 -7.36 2.11
N SER A 209 -37.86 -6.36 2.97
CA SER A 209 -38.76 -5.20 2.99
C SER A 209 -38.19 -4.06 2.16
N ALA A 210 -39.02 -3.46 1.30
CA ALA A 210 -38.55 -2.32 0.49
C ALA A 210 -38.26 -1.09 1.36
N TYR A 211 -37.21 -0.36 1.08
CA TYR A 211 -36.91 0.88 1.76
C TYR A 211 -37.99 1.94 1.53
N GLU A 212 -38.52 2.47 2.62
CA GLU A 212 -39.67 3.41 2.62
C GLU A 212 -39.18 4.88 2.57
N GLY A 213 -37.88 5.14 2.82
CA GLY A 213 -37.33 6.48 2.76
C GLY A 213 -37.10 6.98 1.35
N GLU A 214 -36.79 8.26 1.25
CA GLU A 214 -36.40 8.91 0.00
C GLU A 214 -34.87 8.85 -0.19
N ALA A 215 -34.42 9.08 -1.44
CA ALA A 215 -33.02 9.27 -1.75
C ALA A 215 -32.45 10.48 -1.00
N LEU A 216 -31.30 10.32 -0.40
CA LEU A 216 -30.62 11.40 0.31
C LEU A 216 -29.73 12.18 -0.66
N ALA A 217 -29.57 13.48 -0.41
CA ALA A 217 -28.61 14.29 -1.15
C ALA A 217 -27.21 13.69 -0.98
N MET A 218 -26.47 13.63 -2.10
CA MET A 218 -25.08 13.22 -2.10
C MET A 218 -24.24 14.30 -1.43
N PRO A 219 -23.28 13.95 -0.58
CA PRO A 219 -22.32 14.92 -0.05
C PRO A 219 -21.43 15.43 -1.19
N GLY A 220 -20.94 16.67 -1.07
CA GLY A 220 -20.06 17.28 -2.08
C GLY A 220 -18.63 16.67 -2.10
N SER A 221 -18.29 15.89 -1.06
CA SER A 221 -17.04 15.13 -0.97
C SER A 221 -17.24 13.95 -0.02
N ALA A 222 -16.41 12.92 -0.16
CA ALA A 222 -16.41 11.78 0.75
C ALA A 222 -15.80 12.20 2.12
N PRO A 223 -16.59 12.23 3.21
CA PRO A 223 -16.11 12.69 4.50
C PRO A 223 -15.28 11.62 5.21
N THR A 224 -14.40 12.06 6.10
CA THR A 224 -13.76 11.20 7.10
C THR A 224 -14.55 11.28 8.40
N GLY A 225 -14.80 10.14 9.04
CA GLY A 225 -15.52 10.05 10.29
C GLY A 225 -14.86 9.13 11.32
N GLU A 226 -15.41 9.13 12.52
CA GLU A 226 -14.92 8.25 13.58
C GLU A 226 -15.39 6.81 13.32
N ALA A 227 -14.45 5.86 13.37
CA ALA A 227 -14.76 4.44 13.31
C ALA A 227 -15.45 4.00 14.61
N VAL A 228 -16.58 3.37 14.47
CA VAL A 228 -17.39 2.89 15.58
C VAL A 228 -17.81 1.44 15.36
N SER A 229 -18.05 0.72 16.46
CA SER A 229 -18.73 -0.57 16.39
C SER A 229 -20.23 -0.32 16.57
N LEU A 230 -20.97 -0.32 15.46
CA LEU A 230 -22.42 -0.11 15.49
C LEU A 230 -23.12 -1.41 15.85
N THR A 231 -23.87 -1.42 16.97
CA THR A 231 -24.83 -2.46 17.26
C THR A 231 -26.16 -2.10 16.60
N LEU A 232 -26.61 -2.93 15.69
CA LEU A 232 -27.88 -2.79 14.99
C LEU A 232 -28.67 -4.11 15.07
N THR A 233 -29.95 -4.12 14.75
CA THR A 233 -30.72 -5.36 14.60
C THR A 233 -30.97 -5.67 13.13
N VAL A 234 -30.80 -6.93 12.76
CA VAL A 234 -31.23 -7.47 11.46
C VAL A 234 -32.35 -8.51 11.77
N ASP A 235 -33.55 -8.22 11.32
CA ASP A 235 -34.76 -9.03 11.59
C ASP A 235 -34.92 -9.37 13.08
N GLY A 236 -34.67 -8.37 13.94
CA GLY A 236 -34.78 -8.51 15.41
C GLY A 236 -33.54 -9.14 16.07
N THR A 237 -32.55 -9.63 15.32
CA THR A 237 -31.32 -10.20 15.88
C THR A 237 -30.24 -9.11 15.96
N ALA A 238 -29.67 -8.92 17.15
CA ALA A 238 -28.59 -7.94 17.34
C ALA A 238 -27.30 -8.41 16.68
N VAL A 239 -26.71 -7.55 15.88
CA VAL A 239 -25.43 -7.75 15.22
C VAL A 239 -24.53 -6.52 15.41
N SER A 240 -23.22 -6.73 15.50
CA SER A 240 -22.25 -5.66 15.59
C SER A 240 -21.52 -5.53 14.25
N GLN A 241 -21.44 -4.31 13.73
CA GLN A 241 -20.82 -4.01 12.43
C GLN A 241 -19.82 -2.87 12.54
N PRO A 242 -18.68 -2.96 11.85
CA PRO A 242 -17.82 -1.81 11.64
C PRO A 242 -18.59 -0.72 10.90
N ALA A 243 -18.54 0.48 11.42
CA ALA A 243 -19.25 1.63 10.84
C ALA A 243 -18.47 2.92 11.05
N VAL A 244 -18.81 3.92 10.26
CA VAL A 244 -18.39 5.31 10.48
C VAL A 244 -19.65 6.16 10.66
N LEU A 245 -19.63 7.03 11.67
CA LEU A 245 -20.70 7.99 11.92
C LEU A 245 -20.27 9.38 11.44
N VAL A 246 -21.01 9.93 10.47
CA VAL A 246 -20.80 11.27 9.95
C VAL A 246 -22.10 12.02 9.85
N ASN A 247 -22.19 13.18 10.48
CA ASN A 247 -23.36 14.06 10.42
C ASN A 247 -24.70 13.33 10.67
N GLY A 248 -24.69 12.42 11.65
CA GLY A 248 -25.89 11.65 12.02
C GLY A 248 -26.25 10.52 11.04
N ASN A 249 -25.40 10.20 10.08
CA ASN A 249 -25.56 9.07 9.17
C ASN A 249 -24.52 8.00 9.47
N TYR A 250 -24.97 6.74 9.51
CA TYR A 250 -24.09 5.59 9.57
C TYR A 250 -23.70 5.14 8.17
N TYR A 251 -22.41 4.89 8.00
CA TYR A 251 -21.82 4.27 6.83
C TYR A 251 -21.28 2.90 7.26
N LEU A 252 -21.59 1.85 6.54
CA LEU A 252 -21.18 0.48 6.85
C LEU A 252 -20.16 -0.04 5.86
N ALA A 253 -19.27 -0.92 6.32
CA ALA A 253 -18.35 -1.63 5.45
C ALA A 253 -19.10 -2.56 4.47
N GLU A 254 -18.49 -2.86 3.32
CA GLU A 254 -19.10 -3.71 2.28
C GLU A 254 -19.51 -5.11 2.78
N GLY A 255 -18.77 -5.64 3.76
CA GLY A 255 -19.07 -6.96 4.37
C GLY A 255 -20.48 -7.08 4.96
N PHE A 256 -21.15 -5.95 5.26
CA PHE A 256 -22.54 -5.96 5.68
C PHE A 256 -23.50 -6.48 4.61
N LEU A 257 -23.18 -6.29 3.32
CA LEU A 257 -24.02 -6.73 2.21
C LEU A 257 -24.21 -8.25 2.15
N ALA A 258 -23.22 -9.01 2.62
CA ALA A 258 -23.33 -10.47 2.70
C ALA A 258 -24.46 -10.93 3.65
N GLN A 259 -24.75 -10.15 4.70
CA GLN A 259 -25.86 -10.44 5.63
C GLN A 259 -27.24 -10.21 5.01
N LEU A 260 -27.30 -9.44 3.92
CA LEU A 260 -28.49 -9.17 3.15
C LEU A 260 -28.69 -10.17 2.00
N GLY A 261 -27.76 -11.13 1.83
CA GLY A 261 -27.77 -12.09 0.72
C GLY A 261 -27.29 -11.50 -0.60
N ALA A 262 -26.54 -10.39 -0.55
CA ALA A 262 -25.88 -9.81 -1.73
C ALA A 262 -24.37 -10.14 -1.74
N GLU A 263 -23.85 -10.37 -2.92
CA GLU A 263 -22.40 -10.43 -3.14
C GLU A 263 -21.88 -9.04 -3.52
N ALA A 264 -20.75 -8.66 -2.96
CA ALA A 264 -20.08 -7.38 -3.26
C ALA A 264 -18.64 -7.61 -3.60
N ALA A 265 -18.13 -6.91 -4.61
CA ALA A 265 -16.73 -6.90 -4.98
C ALA A 265 -16.31 -5.47 -5.35
N LEU A 266 -15.23 -5.00 -4.76
CA LEU A 266 -14.63 -3.72 -5.10
C LEU A 266 -13.47 -3.98 -6.07
N VAL A 267 -13.62 -3.53 -7.32
CA VAL A 267 -12.61 -3.70 -8.38
C VAL A 267 -12.45 -2.37 -9.10
N GLU A 268 -11.23 -1.87 -9.17
CA GLU A 268 -10.85 -0.65 -9.90
C GLU A 268 -11.74 0.57 -9.60
N GLY A 269 -12.11 0.76 -8.34
CA GLY A 269 -12.96 1.88 -7.91
C GLY A 269 -14.46 1.70 -8.22
N VAL A 270 -14.88 0.50 -8.58
CA VAL A 270 -16.30 0.13 -8.75
C VAL A 270 -16.69 -0.88 -7.68
N LEU A 271 -17.63 -0.52 -6.79
CA LEU A 271 -18.30 -1.49 -5.93
C LEU A 271 -19.43 -2.14 -6.73
N ALA A 272 -19.18 -3.35 -7.21
CA ALA A 272 -20.19 -4.14 -7.89
C ALA A 272 -20.99 -4.97 -6.87
N ILE A 273 -22.30 -4.73 -6.76
CA ILE A 273 -23.22 -5.48 -5.91
C ILE A 273 -24.08 -6.36 -6.80
N THR A 274 -24.04 -7.66 -6.55
CA THR A 274 -24.92 -8.64 -7.19
C THR A 274 -25.97 -9.10 -6.18
N ALA A 275 -27.22 -8.84 -6.48
CA ALA A 275 -28.37 -9.20 -5.66
C ALA A 275 -29.41 -9.90 -6.55
N ALA A 276 -29.90 -11.05 -6.10
CA ALA A 276 -30.89 -11.85 -6.82
C ALA A 276 -32.21 -11.10 -7.03
#